data_e5e7f72b0047ce06b9d0d8a54ac730e4
#
_entry.id   e5e7f72b0047ce06b9d0d8a54ac730e4
#
_cell.length_a   1.000
_cell.length_b   1.000
_cell.length_c   1.000
_cell.angle_alpha   90.00
_cell.angle_beta   90.00
_cell.angle_gamma   90.00
#
_symmetry.space_group_name_H-M   'P 1'
#
loop_
_entity.id
_entity.type
_entity.pdbx_description
1 polymer ?
#
loop_
_entity_poly.entity_id
_entity_poly.type
_entity_poly.pdbx_seq_one_letter_code
_entity_poly.pdbx_strand_id
1 'polypeptide(L)'
;MLSRSWLALATALLMFPQVAETLYSPALVSLAEAFAVSPAQASLTLSLYFVAFAAGVLAWGRASDLWGRRPAMLVGLLLYTGAALAALLAVDFSQLLMARVVAAFAAAVGSVVTQTVLRDRHAGPELARVFSLIGVCLALSPALGLVSGAWLDRLFGYHGVLAGQLLMAALLLAWTWRGLPETRPATQATPALGQVLQRLLRDRRVLLASALVAVFNISVFSWYSLAPFIFERLAAKQWMGYSGAALALGSLLGARLNARLLQRGVAMARLLRLACLLDLLAALALLGLGDSLWTVLAMALVMFAFAMAIPLVLGSALVDYADCRGTAGALFGLFYYLQIGAGLLLAGACQAMGGTLFVCAMAAWALAIGYEQPGRALLHSRG
;
A
#
# COMPACT_ATOMS: atom_id res chain seq x y z
N MET A 1 -26.23 3.00 16.00
CA MET A 1 -25.90 1.73 15.30
C MET A 1 -25.57 2.03 13.86
N LEU A 2 -24.35 1.73 13.40
CA LEU A 2 -24.00 1.85 12.00
C LEU A 2 -24.86 0.89 11.18
N SER A 3 -25.45 1.39 10.10
CA SER A 3 -26.08 0.48 9.14
C SER A 3 -24.96 -0.39 8.54
N ARG A 4 -25.21 -1.69 8.42
CA ARG A 4 -24.25 -2.65 7.79
C ARG A 4 -23.77 -2.15 6.42
N SER A 5 -24.61 -1.43 5.70
CA SER A 5 -24.30 -0.84 4.39
C SER A 5 -23.22 0.25 4.45
N TRP A 6 -23.16 1.06 5.51
CA TRP A 6 -22.15 2.09 5.65
C TRP A 6 -20.75 1.49 5.95
N LEU A 7 -20.69 0.49 6.83
CA LEU A 7 -19.43 -0.22 7.11
C LEU A 7 -18.89 -0.92 5.86
N ALA A 8 -19.78 -1.52 5.05
CA ALA A 8 -19.40 -2.15 3.79
C ALA A 8 -18.85 -1.11 2.80
N LEU A 9 -19.47 0.08 2.69
CA LEU A 9 -18.95 1.17 1.87
C LEU A 9 -17.56 1.63 2.33
N ALA A 10 -17.39 1.88 3.64
CA ALA A 10 -16.09 2.27 4.18
C ALA A 10 -15.00 1.23 3.94
N THR A 11 -15.34 -0.06 4.08
CA THR A 11 -14.44 -1.16 3.76
C THR A 11 -14.07 -1.17 2.27
N ALA A 12 -15.05 -1.05 1.38
CA ALA A 12 -14.82 -1.01 -0.07
C ALA A 12 -13.93 0.19 -0.47
N LEU A 13 -14.16 1.37 0.10
CA LEU A 13 -13.36 2.56 -0.14
C LEU A 13 -11.90 2.41 0.35
N LEU A 14 -11.67 1.74 1.48
CA LEU A 14 -10.32 1.46 1.98
C LEU A 14 -9.60 0.39 1.16
N MET A 15 -10.32 -0.63 0.67
CA MET A 15 -9.77 -1.67 -0.18
C MET A 15 -9.46 -1.16 -1.60
N PHE A 16 -10.21 -0.18 -2.07
CA PHE A 16 -10.19 0.31 -3.46
C PHE A 16 -8.78 0.62 -4.01
N PRO A 17 -7.92 1.42 -3.34
CA PRO A 17 -6.60 1.73 -3.89
C PRO A 17 -5.74 0.47 -4.11
N GLN A 18 -5.79 -0.46 -3.17
CA GLN A 18 -4.98 -1.67 -3.20
C GLN A 18 -5.50 -2.69 -4.21
N VAL A 19 -6.82 -2.85 -4.31
CA VAL A 19 -7.44 -3.70 -5.33
C VAL A 19 -7.16 -3.12 -6.72
N ALA A 20 -7.31 -1.80 -6.92
CA ALA A 20 -7.05 -1.16 -8.19
C ALA A 20 -5.62 -1.37 -8.70
N GLU A 21 -4.64 -1.34 -7.79
CA GLU A 21 -3.24 -1.54 -8.14
C GLU A 21 -2.93 -3.01 -8.43
N THR A 22 -3.35 -3.92 -7.57
CA THR A 22 -3.06 -5.35 -7.74
C THR A 22 -3.83 -5.99 -8.89
N LEU A 23 -5.02 -5.47 -9.21
CA LEU A 23 -5.78 -5.83 -10.41
C LEU A 23 -5.04 -5.47 -11.70
N TYR A 24 -4.26 -4.39 -11.69
CA TYR A 24 -3.48 -3.92 -12.83
C TYR A 24 -2.25 -4.78 -13.11
N SER A 25 -1.64 -5.37 -12.08
CA SER A 25 -0.37 -6.10 -12.16
C SER A 25 -0.36 -7.20 -13.25
N PRO A 26 -1.34 -8.12 -13.36
CA PRO A 26 -1.32 -9.15 -14.40
C PRO A 26 -1.31 -8.62 -15.82
N ALA A 27 -1.84 -7.41 -16.06
CA ALA A 27 -1.91 -6.81 -17.39
C ALA A 27 -0.59 -6.18 -17.86
N LEU A 28 0.45 -6.14 -17.04
CA LEU A 28 1.72 -5.50 -17.41
C LEU A 28 2.36 -6.10 -18.66
N VAL A 29 2.21 -7.42 -18.87
CA VAL A 29 2.77 -8.11 -20.03
C VAL A 29 1.98 -7.73 -21.29
N SER A 30 0.64 -7.90 -21.28
CA SER A 30 -0.22 -7.55 -22.41
C SER A 30 -0.15 -6.05 -22.77
N LEU A 31 0.07 -5.20 -21.75
CA LEU A 31 0.33 -3.77 -21.92
C LEU A 31 1.68 -3.50 -22.60
N ALA A 32 2.76 -4.15 -22.13
CA ALA A 32 4.08 -3.99 -22.71
C ALA A 32 4.09 -4.40 -24.21
N GLU A 33 3.41 -5.49 -24.54
CA GLU A 33 3.23 -5.95 -25.92
C GLU A 33 2.41 -4.95 -26.75
N ALA A 34 1.27 -4.49 -26.24
CA ALA A 34 0.37 -3.61 -26.97
C ALA A 34 0.96 -2.23 -27.30
N PHE A 35 1.73 -1.67 -26.35
CA PHE A 35 2.37 -0.38 -26.54
C PHE A 35 3.83 -0.47 -27.02
N ALA A 36 4.32 -1.67 -27.34
CA ALA A 36 5.68 -1.95 -27.79
C ALA A 36 6.77 -1.33 -26.88
N VAL A 37 6.59 -1.45 -25.56
CA VAL A 37 7.50 -0.95 -24.54
C VAL A 37 8.20 -2.07 -23.80
N SER A 38 9.39 -1.78 -23.25
CA SER A 38 10.14 -2.75 -22.46
C SER A 38 9.46 -3.07 -21.11
N PRO A 39 9.76 -4.23 -20.48
CA PRO A 39 9.30 -4.54 -19.13
C PRO A 39 9.65 -3.45 -18.10
N ALA A 40 10.84 -2.83 -18.22
CA ALA A 40 11.25 -1.73 -17.36
C ALA A 40 10.35 -0.49 -17.55
N GLN A 41 10.00 -0.15 -18.79
CA GLN A 41 9.06 0.93 -19.07
C GLN A 41 7.65 0.62 -18.55
N ALA A 42 7.14 -0.58 -18.77
CA ALA A 42 5.83 -1.00 -18.24
C ALA A 42 5.79 -0.90 -16.70
N SER A 43 6.87 -1.27 -16.02
CA SER A 43 7.01 -1.16 -14.57
C SER A 43 6.92 0.28 -14.04
N LEU A 44 7.19 1.31 -14.87
CA LEU A 44 7.02 2.72 -14.49
C LEU A 44 5.57 3.03 -14.10
N THR A 45 4.59 2.34 -14.68
CA THR A 45 3.18 2.55 -14.36
C THR A 45 2.84 2.23 -12.91
N LEU A 46 3.59 1.32 -12.26
CA LEU A 46 3.45 0.99 -10.84
C LEU A 46 4.36 1.87 -9.96
N SER A 47 5.58 2.15 -10.41
CA SER A 47 6.52 2.95 -9.61
C SER A 47 6.04 4.40 -9.45
N LEU A 48 5.65 5.04 -10.56
CA LEU A 48 5.10 6.40 -10.54
C LEU A 48 3.73 6.48 -9.86
N TYR A 49 2.99 5.36 -9.83
CA TYR A 49 1.77 5.26 -9.04
C TYR A 49 2.03 5.64 -7.58
N PHE A 50 3.05 5.06 -6.93
CA PHE A 50 3.34 5.35 -5.52
C PHE A 50 3.79 6.78 -5.28
N VAL A 51 4.55 7.38 -6.20
CA VAL A 51 4.96 8.79 -6.11
C VAL A 51 3.73 9.70 -6.19
N ALA A 52 2.84 9.46 -7.15
CA ALA A 52 1.61 10.23 -7.30
C ALA A 52 0.63 10.01 -6.14
N PHE A 53 0.54 8.77 -5.66
CA PHE A 53 -0.27 8.42 -4.48
C PHE A 53 0.20 9.16 -3.23
N ALA A 54 1.53 9.29 -3.03
CA ALA A 54 2.11 10.05 -1.94
C ALA A 54 1.66 11.53 -1.95
N ALA A 55 1.69 12.17 -3.12
CA ALA A 55 1.17 13.52 -3.30
C ALA A 55 -0.34 13.58 -3.02
N GLY A 56 -1.09 12.57 -3.48
CA GLY A 56 -2.52 12.43 -3.23
C GLY A 56 -2.87 12.33 -1.75
N VAL A 57 -2.10 11.56 -0.97
CA VAL A 57 -2.30 11.43 0.50
C VAL A 57 -2.29 12.80 1.18
N LEU A 58 -1.32 13.64 0.85
CA LEU A 58 -1.22 14.99 1.42
C LEU A 58 -2.34 15.91 0.91
N ALA A 59 -2.58 15.91 -0.39
CA ALA A 59 -3.57 16.79 -1.02
C ALA A 59 -5.00 16.47 -0.55
N TRP A 60 -5.41 15.18 -0.57
CA TRP A 60 -6.76 14.78 -0.15
C TRP A 60 -6.96 14.86 1.35
N GLY A 61 -5.92 14.65 2.15
CA GLY A 61 -5.98 14.93 3.57
C GLY A 61 -6.38 16.40 3.82
N ARG A 62 -5.64 17.33 3.19
CA ARG A 62 -5.93 18.76 3.31
C ARG A 62 -7.27 19.16 2.69
N ALA A 63 -7.60 18.63 1.51
CA ALA A 63 -8.87 18.91 0.84
C ALA A 63 -10.06 18.47 1.70
N SER A 64 -9.98 17.30 2.35
CA SER A 64 -11.03 16.81 3.23
C SER A 64 -11.24 17.69 4.47
N ASP A 65 -10.17 18.32 4.97
CA ASP A 65 -10.26 19.25 6.09
C ASP A 65 -10.88 20.61 5.67
N LEU A 66 -10.63 21.04 4.43
CA LEU A 66 -11.12 22.32 3.91
C LEU A 66 -12.53 22.24 3.33
N TRP A 67 -12.80 21.24 2.50
CA TRP A 67 -14.06 21.11 1.74
C TRP A 67 -15.09 20.22 2.45
N GLY A 68 -14.64 19.37 3.37
CA GLY A 68 -15.43 18.31 3.98
C GLY A 68 -15.08 16.93 3.43
N ARG A 69 -15.49 15.89 4.16
CA ARG A 69 -15.11 14.50 3.85
C ARG A 69 -15.83 14.02 2.59
N ARG A 70 -17.12 14.31 2.51
CA ARG A 70 -17.95 13.87 1.37
C ARG A 70 -17.57 14.54 0.05
N PRO A 71 -17.45 15.88 -0.06
CA PRO A 71 -17.01 16.53 -1.29
C PRO A 71 -15.63 16.06 -1.76
N ALA A 72 -14.66 15.98 -0.85
CA ALA A 72 -13.32 15.51 -1.19
C ALA A 72 -13.33 14.08 -1.75
N MET A 73 -14.09 13.17 -1.13
CA MET A 73 -14.23 11.78 -1.60
C MET A 73 -14.85 11.71 -2.99
N LEU A 74 -15.95 12.47 -3.23
CA LEU A 74 -16.64 12.45 -4.52
C LEU A 74 -15.77 13.02 -5.63
N VAL A 75 -15.06 14.13 -5.39
CA VAL A 75 -14.13 14.73 -6.37
C VAL A 75 -12.99 13.77 -6.67
N GLY A 76 -12.40 13.13 -5.66
CA GLY A 76 -11.32 12.15 -5.86
C GLY A 76 -11.78 10.93 -6.65
N LEU A 77 -12.95 10.35 -6.35
CA LEU A 77 -13.49 9.22 -7.10
C LEU A 77 -13.89 9.62 -8.53
N LEU A 78 -14.41 10.82 -8.74
CA LEU A 78 -14.71 11.34 -10.08
C LEU A 78 -13.42 11.52 -10.89
N LEU A 79 -12.39 12.09 -10.29
CA LEU A 79 -11.07 12.24 -10.92
C LEU A 79 -10.46 10.88 -11.27
N TYR A 80 -10.56 9.87 -10.37
CA TYR A 80 -10.11 8.52 -10.67
C TYR A 80 -10.89 7.90 -11.83
N THR A 81 -12.22 8.05 -11.83
CA THR A 81 -13.08 7.53 -12.91
C THR A 81 -12.71 8.15 -14.25
N GLY A 82 -12.49 9.47 -14.29
CA GLY A 82 -12.03 10.16 -15.50
C GLY A 82 -10.64 9.69 -15.95
N ALA A 83 -9.72 9.51 -15.02
CA ALA A 83 -8.38 9.01 -15.31
C ALA A 83 -8.41 7.54 -15.80
N ALA A 84 -9.26 6.69 -15.24
CA ALA A 84 -9.44 5.31 -15.69
C ALA A 84 -10.04 5.25 -17.12
N LEU A 85 -10.98 6.15 -17.43
CA LEU A 85 -11.49 6.30 -18.79
C LEU A 85 -10.40 6.78 -19.75
N ALA A 86 -9.60 7.78 -19.35
CA ALA A 86 -8.48 8.26 -20.16
C ALA A 86 -7.43 7.16 -20.41
N ALA A 87 -7.15 6.31 -19.38
CA ALA A 87 -6.27 5.16 -19.54
C ALA A 87 -6.80 4.14 -20.55
N LEU A 88 -8.12 3.87 -20.51
CA LEU A 88 -8.79 2.94 -21.44
C LEU A 88 -8.76 3.44 -22.88
N LEU A 89 -8.79 4.76 -23.09
CA LEU A 89 -8.78 5.42 -24.40
C LEU A 89 -7.37 5.82 -24.86
N ALA A 90 -6.32 5.52 -24.09
CA ALA A 90 -4.95 5.90 -24.42
C ALA A 90 -4.47 5.21 -25.72
N VAL A 91 -3.92 6.00 -26.62
CA VAL A 91 -3.39 5.51 -27.91
C VAL A 91 -1.87 5.34 -27.91
N ASP A 92 -1.19 5.91 -26.93
CA ASP A 92 0.24 5.74 -26.71
C ASP A 92 0.57 5.53 -25.23
N PHE A 93 1.78 5.02 -24.96
CA PHE A 93 2.22 4.70 -23.59
C PHE A 93 2.32 5.94 -22.68
N SER A 94 2.66 7.10 -23.23
CA SER A 94 2.79 8.34 -22.44
C SER A 94 1.43 8.80 -21.91
N GLN A 95 0.38 8.71 -22.74
CA GLN A 95 -1.00 9.00 -22.32
C GLN A 95 -1.47 8.02 -21.23
N LEU A 96 -1.21 6.71 -21.42
CA LEU A 96 -1.51 5.71 -20.42
C LEU A 96 -0.79 6.02 -19.10
N LEU A 97 0.51 6.32 -19.15
CA LEU A 97 1.33 6.62 -17.98
C LEU A 97 0.80 7.87 -17.24
N MET A 98 0.47 8.93 -17.96
CA MET A 98 -0.12 10.14 -17.37
C MET A 98 -1.48 9.85 -16.74
N ALA A 99 -2.34 9.09 -17.41
CA ALA A 99 -3.63 8.68 -16.86
C ALA A 99 -3.45 7.84 -15.57
N ARG A 100 -2.46 6.96 -15.53
CA ARG A 100 -2.11 6.16 -14.34
C ARG A 100 -1.61 7.03 -13.18
N VAL A 101 -0.79 8.05 -13.45
CA VAL A 101 -0.34 9.02 -12.45
C VAL A 101 -1.52 9.78 -11.84
N VAL A 102 -2.44 10.28 -12.69
CA VAL A 102 -3.65 10.97 -12.20
C VAL A 102 -4.55 10.02 -11.41
N ALA A 103 -4.74 8.78 -11.89
CA ALA A 103 -5.51 7.75 -11.18
C ALA A 103 -4.93 7.45 -9.80
N ALA A 104 -3.60 7.33 -9.69
CA ALA A 104 -2.92 7.07 -8.42
C ALA A 104 -3.09 8.21 -7.42
N PHE A 105 -2.90 9.46 -7.87
CA PHE A 105 -3.17 10.65 -7.07
C PHE A 105 -4.60 10.63 -6.54
N ALA A 106 -5.56 10.35 -7.42
CA ALA A 106 -6.98 10.31 -7.07
C ALA A 106 -7.33 9.15 -6.13
N ALA A 107 -6.73 7.95 -6.33
CA ALA A 107 -7.00 6.77 -5.51
C ALA A 107 -6.69 6.97 -4.02
N ALA A 108 -5.73 7.83 -3.69
CA ALA A 108 -5.35 8.13 -2.31
C ALA A 108 -6.53 8.65 -1.46
N VAL A 109 -7.55 9.26 -2.09
CA VAL A 109 -8.77 9.73 -1.42
C VAL A 109 -9.47 8.61 -0.67
N GLY A 110 -9.55 7.42 -1.27
CA GLY A 110 -10.20 6.24 -0.68
C GLY A 110 -9.55 5.83 0.65
N SER A 111 -8.23 5.87 0.73
CA SER A 111 -7.51 5.54 1.96
C SER A 111 -7.60 6.65 3.01
N VAL A 112 -7.21 7.88 2.66
CA VAL A 112 -7.04 8.98 3.62
C VAL A 112 -8.37 9.46 4.17
N VAL A 113 -9.31 9.77 3.28
CA VAL A 113 -10.59 10.35 3.69
C VAL A 113 -11.45 9.34 4.44
N THR A 114 -11.44 8.06 4.01
CA THR A 114 -12.20 7.02 4.74
C THR A 114 -11.67 6.80 6.16
N GLN A 115 -10.34 6.77 6.35
CA GLN A 115 -9.77 6.68 7.69
C GLN A 115 -10.17 7.87 8.57
N THR A 116 -10.24 9.06 7.98
CA THR A 116 -10.68 10.27 8.69
C THR A 116 -12.14 10.16 9.09
N VAL A 117 -13.04 9.77 8.15
CA VAL A 117 -14.47 9.53 8.43
C VAL A 117 -14.68 8.50 9.54
N LEU A 118 -13.89 7.42 9.55
CA LEU A 118 -13.95 6.41 10.61
C LEU A 118 -13.59 7.01 11.98
N ARG A 119 -12.53 7.83 12.04
CA ARG A 119 -12.11 8.51 13.28
C ARG A 119 -13.06 9.61 13.72
N ASP A 120 -13.73 10.28 12.79
CA ASP A 120 -14.76 11.30 13.11
C ASP A 120 -15.99 10.66 13.78
N ARG A 121 -16.28 9.37 13.48
CA ARG A 121 -17.48 8.67 13.93
C ARG A 121 -17.29 7.69 15.08
N HIS A 122 -16.07 7.21 15.27
CA HIS A 122 -15.74 6.20 16.27
C HIS A 122 -14.55 6.62 17.08
N ALA A 123 -14.54 6.25 18.36
CA ALA A 123 -13.45 6.48 19.29
C ALA A 123 -13.18 5.24 20.14
N GLY A 124 -12.00 5.19 20.77
CA GLY A 124 -11.64 4.16 21.74
C GLY A 124 -11.79 2.71 21.22
N PRO A 125 -12.35 1.80 22.01
CA PRO A 125 -12.45 0.37 21.67
C PRO A 125 -13.32 0.09 20.45
N GLU A 126 -14.32 0.92 20.17
CA GLU A 126 -15.18 0.77 18.99
C GLU A 126 -14.41 1.01 17.70
N LEU A 127 -13.62 2.08 17.66
CA LEU A 127 -12.74 2.36 16.52
C LEU A 127 -11.74 1.23 16.28
N ALA A 128 -11.13 0.70 17.33
CA ALA A 128 -10.21 -0.43 17.24
C ALA A 128 -10.89 -1.68 16.66
N ARG A 129 -12.12 -1.97 17.08
CA ARG A 129 -12.92 -3.09 16.55
C ARG A 129 -13.23 -2.93 15.06
N VAL A 130 -13.63 -1.72 14.64
CA VAL A 130 -13.91 -1.41 13.22
C VAL A 130 -12.66 -1.57 12.38
N PHE A 131 -11.52 -1.02 12.80
CA PHE A 131 -10.26 -1.19 12.07
C PHE A 131 -9.76 -2.64 12.04
N SER A 132 -10.00 -3.42 13.10
CA SER A 132 -9.66 -4.85 13.11
C SER A 132 -10.46 -5.63 12.06
N LEU A 133 -11.75 -5.35 11.94
CA LEU A 133 -12.62 -5.99 10.93
C LEU A 133 -12.19 -5.61 9.50
N ILE A 134 -11.96 -4.31 9.27
CA ILE A 134 -11.49 -3.80 7.96
C ILE A 134 -10.10 -4.35 7.63
N GLY A 135 -9.23 -4.51 8.63
CA GLY A 135 -7.89 -5.07 8.46
C GLY A 135 -7.86 -6.46 7.83
N VAL A 136 -8.84 -7.32 8.18
CA VAL A 136 -8.99 -8.63 7.53
C VAL A 136 -9.33 -8.49 6.05
N CYS A 137 -10.23 -7.56 5.70
CA CYS A 137 -10.60 -7.30 4.30
C CYS A 137 -9.41 -6.72 3.51
N LEU A 138 -8.65 -5.80 4.13
CA LEU A 138 -7.45 -5.24 3.51
C LEU A 138 -6.38 -6.31 3.25
N ALA A 139 -6.22 -7.27 4.14
CA ALA A 139 -5.28 -8.38 3.93
C ALA A 139 -5.66 -9.28 2.73
N LEU A 140 -6.94 -9.34 2.37
CA LEU A 140 -7.44 -10.09 1.21
C LEU A 140 -7.44 -9.28 -0.08
N SER A 141 -7.35 -7.94 0.00
CA SER A 141 -7.43 -7.03 -1.17
C SER A 141 -6.44 -7.38 -2.28
N PRO A 142 -5.16 -7.68 -2.01
CA PRO A 142 -4.21 -8.01 -3.06
C PRO A 142 -4.54 -9.30 -3.80
N ALA A 143 -5.04 -10.31 -3.09
CA ALA A 143 -5.45 -11.57 -3.71
C ALA A 143 -6.66 -11.37 -4.61
N LEU A 144 -7.66 -10.59 -4.16
CA LEU A 144 -8.83 -10.24 -4.96
C LEU A 144 -8.43 -9.50 -6.23
N GLY A 145 -7.54 -8.51 -6.11
CA GLY A 145 -7.04 -7.78 -7.25
C GLY A 145 -6.29 -8.67 -8.25
N LEU A 146 -5.33 -9.48 -7.79
CA LEU A 146 -4.56 -10.37 -8.67
C LEU A 146 -5.44 -11.39 -9.39
N VAL A 147 -6.35 -12.06 -8.67
CA VAL A 147 -7.24 -13.07 -9.27
C VAL A 147 -8.15 -12.43 -10.32
N SER A 148 -8.82 -11.33 -9.95
CA SER A 148 -9.73 -10.65 -10.88
C SER A 148 -8.97 -10.02 -12.06
N GLY A 149 -7.79 -9.44 -11.82
CA GLY A 149 -6.94 -8.89 -12.86
C GLY A 149 -6.46 -9.96 -13.86
N ALA A 150 -5.96 -11.09 -13.38
CA ALA A 150 -5.53 -12.20 -14.22
C ALA A 150 -6.68 -12.79 -15.04
N TRP A 151 -7.88 -12.86 -14.46
CA TRP A 151 -9.07 -13.33 -15.17
C TRP A 151 -9.50 -12.34 -16.25
N LEU A 152 -9.53 -11.03 -15.96
CA LEU A 152 -9.87 -9.99 -16.93
C LEU A 152 -8.83 -9.89 -18.05
N ASP A 153 -7.54 -9.97 -17.72
CA ASP A 153 -6.47 -9.94 -18.72
C ASP A 153 -6.54 -11.16 -19.65
N ARG A 154 -6.83 -12.34 -19.10
CA ARG A 154 -6.99 -13.57 -19.90
C ARG A 154 -8.15 -13.49 -20.89
N LEU A 155 -9.29 -12.87 -20.51
CA LEU A 155 -10.49 -12.83 -21.35
C LEU A 155 -10.49 -11.67 -22.34
N PHE A 156 -9.96 -10.51 -21.94
CA PHE A 156 -10.13 -9.26 -22.67
C PHE A 156 -8.81 -8.47 -22.82
N GLY A 157 -7.66 -9.06 -22.42
CA GLY A 157 -6.38 -8.38 -22.39
C GLY A 157 -6.37 -7.20 -21.42
N TYR A 158 -5.39 -6.30 -21.55
CA TYR A 158 -5.26 -5.12 -20.71
C TYR A 158 -6.48 -4.19 -20.76
N HIS A 159 -7.22 -4.15 -21.87
CA HIS A 159 -8.46 -3.37 -21.96
C HIS A 159 -9.51 -3.84 -20.96
N GLY A 160 -9.64 -5.16 -20.75
CA GLY A 160 -10.53 -5.72 -19.74
C GLY A 160 -10.17 -5.29 -18.32
N VAL A 161 -8.88 -5.22 -18.03
CA VAL A 161 -8.37 -4.75 -16.73
C VAL A 161 -8.66 -3.27 -16.51
N LEU A 162 -8.39 -2.42 -17.51
CA LEU A 162 -8.69 -0.98 -17.45
C LEU A 162 -10.21 -0.71 -17.36
N ALA A 163 -11.02 -1.46 -18.13
CA ALA A 163 -12.48 -1.38 -18.04
C ALA A 163 -13.00 -1.85 -16.68
N GLY A 164 -12.39 -2.88 -16.08
CA GLY A 164 -12.69 -3.34 -14.73
C GLY A 164 -12.39 -2.27 -13.67
N GLN A 165 -11.27 -1.57 -13.79
CA GLN A 165 -10.94 -0.43 -12.92
C GLN A 165 -11.94 0.72 -13.05
N LEU A 166 -12.32 1.06 -14.30
CA LEU A 166 -13.33 2.09 -14.59
C LEU A 166 -14.68 1.73 -13.97
N LEU A 167 -15.14 0.49 -14.19
CA LEU A 167 -16.41 0.00 -13.62
C LEU A 167 -16.40 0.02 -12.10
N MET A 168 -15.33 -0.47 -11.48
CA MET A 168 -15.16 -0.44 -10.02
C MET A 168 -15.24 0.98 -9.48
N ALA A 169 -14.55 1.93 -10.11
CA ALA A 169 -14.56 3.33 -9.69
C ALA A 169 -15.94 3.98 -9.87
N ALA A 170 -16.61 3.74 -10.98
CA ALA A 170 -17.95 4.27 -11.25
C ALA A 170 -18.99 3.73 -10.24
N LEU A 171 -18.92 2.43 -9.93
CA LEU A 171 -19.78 1.82 -8.90
C LEU A 171 -19.52 2.40 -7.52
N LEU A 172 -18.25 2.58 -7.12
CA LEU A 172 -17.88 3.20 -5.86
C LEU A 172 -18.31 4.67 -5.80
N LEU A 173 -18.16 5.43 -6.88
CA LEU A 173 -18.62 6.80 -6.98
C LEU A 173 -20.14 6.88 -6.78
N ALA A 174 -20.91 6.04 -7.47
CA ALA A 174 -22.37 5.99 -7.35
C ALA A 174 -22.83 5.58 -5.94
N TRP A 175 -22.14 4.59 -5.33
CA TRP A 175 -22.43 4.16 -3.96
C TRP A 175 -22.07 5.24 -2.93
N THR A 176 -20.91 5.88 -3.10
CA THR A 176 -20.47 6.98 -2.24
C THR A 176 -21.41 8.19 -2.31
N TRP A 177 -21.86 8.52 -3.52
CA TRP A 177 -22.83 9.62 -3.73
C TRP A 177 -24.11 9.43 -2.89
N ARG A 178 -24.61 8.18 -2.78
CA ARG A 178 -25.83 7.86 -2.02
C ARG A 178 -25.57 7.58 -0.54
N GLY A 179 -24.40 7.03 -0.20
CA GLY A 179 -24.17 6.41 1.10
C GLY A 179 -23.20 7.13 2.04
N LEU A 180 -22.34 8.03 1.53
CA LEU A 180 -21.35 8.70 2.38
C LEU A 180 -21.94 10.00 2.95
N PRO A 181 -22.14 10.10 4.28
CA PRO A 181 -22.53 11.34 4.92
C PRO A 181 -21.35 12.29 5.11
N GLU A 182 -21.63 13.58 5.28
CA GLU A 182 -20.63 14.54 5.75
C GLU A 182 -20.36 14.32 7.24
N THR A 183 -19.09 14.31 7.62
CA THR A 183 -18.68 14.08 9.02
C THR A 183 -17.70 15.13 9.55
N ARG A 184 -17.41 16.17 8.77
CA ARG A 184 -16.48 17.23 9.18
C ARG A 184 -16.99 17.92 10.46
N PRO A 185 -16.16 17.98 11.53
CA PRO A 185 -16.49 18.77 12.72
C PRO A 185 -16.60 20.27 12.39
N ALA A 186 -17.51 20.97 13.07
CA ALA A 186 -17.72 22.41 12.85
C ALA A 186 -16.49 23.27 13.20
N THR A 187 -15.69 22.83 14.16
CA THR A 187 -14.46 23.51 14.60
C THR A 187 -13.30 22.51 14.61
N GLN A 188 -12.35 22.68 13.69
CA GLN A 188 -11.11 21.89 13.68
C GLN A 188 -9.93 22.84 13.53
N ALA A 189 -9.13 22.96 14.59
CA ALA A 189 -7.83 23.61 14.49
C ALA A 189 -6.89 22.70 13.70
N THR A 190 -6.41 23.18 12.54
CA THR A 190 -5.41 22.44 11.75
C THR A 190 -4.02 22.92 12.15
N PRO A 191 -3.14 22.04 12.66
CA PRO A 191 -1.77 22.40 12.99
C PRO A 191 -1.04 22.93 11.74
N ALA A 192 -0.07 23.84 11.94
CA ALA A 192 0.73 24.36 10.85
C ALA A 192 1.60 23.22 10.26
N LEU A 193 1.33 22.84 9.01
CA LEU A 193 1.96 21.71 8.31
C LEU A 193 3.49 21.76 8.39
N GLY A 194 4.09 22.96 8.23
CA GLY A 194 5.55 23.14 8.25
C GLY A 194 6.19 22.80 9.58
N GLN A 195 5.54 23.11 10.71
CA GLN A 195 6.07 22.79 12.05
C GLN A 195 6.07 21.28 12.29
N VAL A 196 4.98 20.59 11.91
CA VAL A 196 4.89 19.14 12.04
C VAL A 196 5.90 18.45 11.12
N LEU A 197 6.06 18.93 9.88
CA LEU A 197 7.06 18.44 8.94
C LEU A 197 8.48 18.57 9.50
N GLN A 198 8.84 19.74 10.03
CA GLN A 198 10.15 19.97 10.62
C GLN A 198 10.41 19.06 11.83
N ARG A 199 9.40 18.84 12.68
CA ARG A 199 9.48 17.92 13.83
C ARG A 199 9.70 16.49 13.37
N LEU A 200 8.97 16.00 12.37
CA LEU A 200 9.12 14.64 11.82
C LEU A 200 10.47 14.42 11.15
N LEU A 201 10.98 15.42 10.37
CA LEU A 201 12.30 15.33 9.71
C LEU A 201 13.48 15.30 10.69
N ARG A 202 13.30 15.80 11.91
CA ARG A 202 14.31 15.74 12.98
C ARG A 202 14.18 14.51 13.86
N ASP A 203 13.09 13.79 13.78
CA ASP A 203 12.84 12.60 14.58
C ASP A 203 13.40 11.35 13.88
N ARG A 204 14.59 10.92 14.35
CA ARG A 204 15.26 9.71 13.84
C ARG A 204 14.37 8.48 13.89
N ARG A 205 13.52 8.34 14.94
CA ARG A 205 12.64 7.19 15.10
C ARG A 205 11.59 7.14 14.00
N VAL A 206 11.01 8.29 13.67
CA VAL A 206 10.02 8.42 12.58
C VAL A 206 10.65 8.13 11.22
N LEU A 207 11.87 8.64 10.97
CA LEU A 207 12.59 8.40 9.72
C LEU A 207 12.94 6.91 9.56
N LEU A 208 13.44 6.26 10.61
CA LEU A 208 13.71 4.81 10.59
C LEU A 208 12.44 3.98 10.42
N ALA A 209 11.34 4.37 11.08
CA ALA A 209 10.04 3.74 10.90
C ALA A 209 9.54 3.86 9.46
N SER A 210 9.63 5.05 8.85
CA SER A 210 9.21 5.25 7.47
C SER A 210 10.04 4.43 6.50
N ALA A 211 11.36 4.33 6.72
CA ALA A 211 12.25 3.51 5.90
C ALA A 211 11.95 2.01 6.06
N LEU A 212 11.67 1.53 7.28
CA LEU A 212 11.23 0.15 7.51
C LEU A 212 9.93 -0.16 6.78
N VAL A 213 8.93 0.71 6.88
CA VAL A 213 7.68 0.55 6.14
C VAL A 213 7.96 0.51 4.64
N ALA A 214 8.82 1.40 4.14
CA ALA A 214 9.14 1.48 2.73
C ALA A 214 9.83 0.21 2.22
N VAL A 215 10.86 -0.29 2.87
CA VAL A 215 11.61 -1.46 2.36
C VAL A 215 10.76 -2.73 2.35
N PHE A 216 9.92 -2.96 3.37
CA PHE A 216 8.98 -4.08 3.35
C PHE A 216 7.94 -3.94 2.22
N ASN A 217 7.45 -2.74 1.97
CA ASN A 217 6.52 -2.49 0.86
C ASN A 217 7.21 -2.63 -0.50
N ILE A 218 8.46 -2.17 -0.67
CA ILE A 218 9.24 -2.36 -1.91
C ILE A 218 9.36 -3.86 -2.20
N SER A 219 9.67 -4.71 -1.21
CA SER A 219 9.72 -6.16 -1.38
C SER A 219 8.40 -6.72 -1.90
N VAL A 220 7.27 -6.33 -1.29
CA VAL A 220 5.94 -6.80 -1.69
C VAL A 220 5.54 -6.28 -3.06
N PHE A 221 5.71 -4.98 -3.33
CA PHE A 221 5.26 -4.38 -4.60
C PHE A 221 6.20 -4.67 -5.77
N SER A 222 7.45 -5.06 -5.52
CA SER A 222 8.32 -5.63 -6.56
C SER A 222 7.74 -6.92 -7.14
N TRP A 223 7.05 -7.74 -6.35
CA TRP A 223 6.31 -8.89 -6.87
C TRP A 223 5.26 -8.47 -7.89
N TYR A 224 4.41 -7.49 -7.55
CA TYR A 224 3.35 -7.03 -8.46
C TYR A 224 3.89 -6.38 -9.73
N SER A 225 5.11 -5.84 -9.68
CA SER A 225 5.78 -5.22 -10.83
C SER A 225 6.54 -6.21 -11.72
N LEU A 226 7.19 -7.22 -11.14
CA LEU A 226 8.15 -8.09 -11.84
C LEU A 226 7.62 -9.51 -12.09
N ALA A 227 6.77 -10.04 -11.20
CA ALA A 227 6.24 -11.40 -11.34
C ALA A 227 5.48 -11.65 -12.65
N PRO A 228 4.67 -10.72 -13.20
CA PRO A 228 4.02 -10.97 -14.49
C PRO A 228 5.01 -11.37 -15.59
N PHE A 229 6.18 -10.72 -15.65
CA PHE A 229 7.23 -11.03 -16.62
C PHE A 229 7.96 -12.33 -16.31
N ILE A 230 8.09 -12.72 -15.02
CA ILE A 230 8.64 -14.02 -14.63
C ILE A 230 7.69 -15.14 -15.06
N PHE A 231 6.38 -15.01 -14.79
CA PHE A 231 5.38 -15.99 -15.20
C PHE A 231 5.28 -16.09 -16.73
N GLU A 232 5.53 -14.98 -17.45
CA GLU A 232 5.62 -14.97 -18.90
C GLU A 232 6.79 -15.83 -19.40
N ARG A 233 8.00 -15.57 -18.88
CA ARG A 233 9.21 -16.34 -19.25
C ARG A 233 9.08 -17.83 -18.94
N LEU A 234 8.29 -18.19 -17.93
CA LEU A 234 8.00 -19.57 -17.55
C LEU A 234 6.84 -20.20 -18.33
N ALA A 235 6.24 -19.50 -19.29
CA ALA A 235 5.00 -19.89 -19.99
C ALA A 235 3.88 -20.30 -19.03
N ALA A 236 3.75 -19.63 -17.89
CA ALA A 236 2.90 -19.98 -16.76
C ALA A 236 1.93 -18.85 -16.36
N LYS A 237 1.59 -17.94 -17.27
CA LYS A 237 0.68 -16.78 -17.05
C LYS A 237 -0.59 -17.13 -16.27
N GLN A 238 -1.18 -18.31 -16.55
CA GLN A 238 -2.40 -18.76 -15.91
C GLN A 238 -2.28 -18.92 -14.38
N TRP A 239 -1.06 -19.11 -13.85
CA TRP A 239 -0.81 -19.29 -12.43
C TRP A 239 -0.62 -17.97 -11.66
N MET A 240 -0.45 -16.85 -12.38
CA MET A 240 -0.20 -15.54 -11.77
C MET A 240 -1.32 -15.14 -10.80
N GLY A 241 -2.59 -15.31 -11.19
CA GLY A 241 -3.74 -15.02 -10.32
C GLY A 241 -3.74 -15.87 -9.05
N TYR A 242 -3.42 -17.16 -9.16
CA TYR A 242 -3.39 -18.08 -8.02
C TYR A 242 -2.26 -17.77 -7.03
N SER A 243 -1.17 -17.12 -7.48
CA SER A 243 -0.12 -16.66 -6.57
C SER A 243 -0.67 -15.72 -5.49
N GLY A 244 -1.70 -14.93 -5.82
CA GLY A 244 -2.39 -14.07 -4.86
C GLY A 244 -2.97 -14.80 -3.65
N ALA A 245 -3.49 -16.02 -3.85
CA ALA A 245 -4.00 -16.83 -2.75
C ALA A 245 -2.89 -17.29 -1.79
N ALA A 246 -1.72 -17.67 -2.34
CA ALA A 246 -0.55 -18.03 -1.52
C ALA A 246 -0.03 -16.83 -0.73
N LEU A 247 0.04 -15.66 -1.34
CA LEU A 247 0.45 -14.42 -0.68
C LEU A 247 -0.54 -14.02 0.44
N ALA A 248 -1.85 -14.11 0.17
CA ALA A 248 -2.88 -13.84 1.17
C ALA A 248 -2.79 -14.80 2.36
N LEU A 249 -2.55 -16.10 2.10
CA LEU A 249 -2.35 -17.10 3.15
C LEU A 249 -1.12 -16.76 4.00
N GLY A 250 0.01 -16.40 3.37
CA GLY A 250 1.21 -15.94 4.06
C GLY A 250 0.91 -14.75 4.97
N SER A 251 0.23 -13.73 4.46
CA SER A 251 -0.17 -12.55 5.23
C SER A 251 -1.08 -12.89 6.41
N LEU A 252 -2.10 -13.72 6.21
CA LEU A 252 -3.02 -14.13 7.28
C LEU A 252 -2.32 -14.94 8.38
N LEU A 253 -1.43 -15.85 8.01
CA LEU A 253 -0.66 -16.65 8.98
C LEU A 253 0.30 -15.76 9.76
N GLY A 254 1.02 -14.84 9.10
CA GLY A 254 1.91 -13.88 9.74
C GLY A 254 1.18 -12.97 10.74
N ALA A 255 0.04 -12.41 10.33
CA ALA A 255 -0.79 -11.57 11.19
C ALA A 255 -1.30 -12.34 12.43
N ARG A 256 -1.77 -13.58 12.24
CA ARG A 256 -2.23 -14.44 13.35
C ARG A 256 -1.10 -14.78 14.32
N LEU A 257 0.07 -15.14 13.80
CA LEU A 257 1.22 -15.44 14.65
C LEU A 257 1.66 -14.21 15.43
N ASN A 258 1.76 -13.07 14.77
CA ASN A 258 2.11 -11.79 15.41
C ASN A 258 1.16 -11.46 16.56
N ALA A 259 -0.16 -11.54 16.32
CA ALA A 259 -1.18 -11.29 17.34
C ALA A 259 -1.06 -12.25 18.54
N ARG A 260 -0.85 -13.55 18.29
CA ARG A 260 -0.67 -14.57 19.37
C ARG A 260 0.58 -14.33 20.19
N LEU A 261 1.69 -13.97 19.54
CA LEU A 261 2.96 -13.73 20.24
C LEU A 261 2.92 -12.44 21.08
N LEU A 262 2.27 -11.38 20.56
CA LEU A 262 2.00 -10.17 21.33
C LEU A 262 1.14 -10.45 22.56
N GLN A 263 0.06 -11.24 22.43
CA GLN A 263 -0.79 -11.65 23.56
C GLN A 263 -0.03 -12.48 24.61
N ARG A 264 1.02 -13.20 24.19
CA ARG A 264 1.93 -13.93 25.11
C ARG A 264 3.02 -13.06 25.72
N GLY A 265 3.00 -11.75 25.49
CA GLY A 265 3.96 -10.80 26.05
C GLY A 265 5.34 -10.81 25.37
N VAL A 266 5.47 -11.35 24.16
CA VAL A 266 6.73 -11.28 23.42
C VAL A 266 7.01 -9.84 23.04
N ALA A 267 8.23 -9.37 23.38
CA ALA A 267 8.62 -7.98 23.12
C ALA A 267 8.59 -7.67 21.62
N MET A 268 8.07 -6.50 21.27
CA MET A 268 7.93 -5.99 19.90
C MET A 268 9.26 -6.05 19.12
N ALA A 269 10.39 -5.70 19.76
CA ALA A 269 11.71 -5.77 19.17
C ALA A 269 12.10 -7.20 18.72
N ARG A 270 11.74 -8.24 19.50
CA ARG A 270 11.98 -9.63 19.11
C ARG A 270 11.14 -10.04 17.92
N LEU A 271 9.88 -9.57 17.86
CA LEU A 271 8.97 -9.86 16.75
C LEU A 271 9.43 -9.17 15.46
N LEU A 272 9.91 -7.92 15.55
CA LEU A 272 10.44 -7.20 14.40
C LEU A 272 11.71 -7.89 13.86
N ARG A 273 12.63 -8.30 14.73
CA ARG A 273 13.83 -9.08 14.33
C ARG A 273 13.46 -10.41 13.69
N LEU A 274 12.47 -11.12 14.23
CA LEU A 274 11.99 -12.36 13.62
C LEU A 274 11.43 -12.11 12.22
N ALA A 275 10.63 -11.05 12.05
CA ALA A 275 10.10 -10.67 10.73
C ALA A 275 11.23 -10.34 9.73
N CYS A 276 12.24 -9.57 10.13
CA CYS A 276 13.39 -9.26 9.29
C CYS A 276 14.22 -10.52 8.93
N LEU A 277 14.36 -11.47 9.88
CA LEU A 277 15.04 -12.74 9.61
C LEU A 277 14.27 -13.59 8.59
N LEU A 278 12.96 -13.69 8.73
CA LEU A 278 12.11 -14.42 7.79
C LEU A 278 12.12 -13.79 6.40
N ASP A 279 12.11 -12.45 6.33
CA ASP A 279 12.24 -11.71 5.07
C ASP A 279 13.60 -11.97 4.40
N LEU A 280 14.69 -11.99 5.17
CA LEU A 280 16.03 -12.30 4.68
C LEU A 280 16.12 -13.75 4.17
N LEU A 281 15.57 -14.71 4.89
CA LEU A 281 15.54 -16.12 4.44
C LEU A 281 14.73 -16.27 3.15
N ALA A 282 13.61 -15.58 3.01
CA ALA A 282 12.82 -15.55 1.79
C ALA A 282 13.58 -14.92 0.63
N ALA A 283 14.29 -13.82 0.86
CA ALA A 283 15.10 -13.14 -0.14
C ALA A 283 16.28 -14.03 -0.63
N LEU A 284 16.95 -14.73 0.29
CA LEU A 284 18.00 -15.69 -0.05
C LEU A 284 17.44 -16.88 -0.87
N ALA A 285 16.26 -17.38 -0.50
CA ALA A 285 15.59 -18.41 -1.28
C ALA A 285 15.28 -17.93 -2.71
N LEU A 286 14.79 -16.67 -2.86
CA LEU A 286 14.50 -16.08 -4.17
C LEU A 286 15.77 -15.92 -5.04
N LEU A 287 16.91 -15.58 -4.45
CA LEU A 287 18.19 -15.53 -5.16
C LEU A 287 18.60 -16.91 -5.71
N GLY A 288 18.37 -17.98 -4.92
CA GLY A 288 18.70 -19.33 -5.32
C GLY A 288 17.72 -19.99 -6.30
N LEU A 289 16.45 -19.61 -6.24
CA LEU A 289 15.39 -20.19 -7.07
C LEU A 289 15.38 -19.64 -8.52
N GLY A 290 15.93 -18.45 -8.74
CA GLY A 290 15.88 -17.78 -10.05
C GLY A 290 14.45 -17.62 -10.57
N ASP A 291 14.26 -17.78 -11.89
CA ASP A 291 12.94 -17.84 -12.51
C ASP A 291 12.33 -19.23 -12.33
N SER A 292 11.54 -19.40 -11.30
CA SER A 292 10.87 -20.66 -10.93
C SER A 292 9.50 -20.39 -10.31
N LEU A 293 8.55 -21.31 -10.46
CA LEU A 293 7.23 -21.21 -9.78
C LEU A 293 7.35 -21.32 -8.26
N TRP A 294 8.42 -21.90 -7.73
CA TRP A 294 8.70 -21.97 -6.30
C TRP A 294 8.93 -20.59 -5.66
N THR A 295 9.21 -19.57 -6.47
CA THR A 295 9.31 -18.17 -6.02
C THR A 295 8.03 -17.69 -5.33
N VAL A 296 6.87 -18.26 -5.68
CA VAL A 296 5.58 -17.98 -5.01
C VAL A 296 5.62 -18.33 -3.52
N LEU A 297 6.25 -19.45 -3.15
CA LEU A 297 6.37 -19.85 -1.73
C LEU A 297 7.32 -18.92 -0.96
N ALA A 298 8.42 -18.53 -1.57
CA ALA A 298 9.32 -17.55 -0.98
C ALA A 298 8.61 -16.19 -0.80
N MET A 299 7.83 -15.74 -1.78
CA MET A 299 7.02 -14.53 -1.65
C MET A 299 5.91 -14.64 -0.62
N ALA A 300 5.30 -15.81 -0.44
CA ALA A 300 4.35 -16.03 0.67
C ALA A 300 5.04 -15.85 2.03
N LEU A 301 6.32 -16.23 2.16
CA LEU A 301 7.12 -15.97 3.38
C LEU A 301 7.46 -14.47 3.54
N VAL A 302 7.73 -13.74 2.45
CA VAL A 302 7.85 -12.27 2.49
C VAL A 302 6.56 -11.64 3.00
N MET A 303 5.40 -12.06 2.48
CA MET A 303 4.09 -11.58 2.93
C MET A 303 3.80 -11.91 4.40
N PHE A 304 4.26 -13.07 4.87
CA PHE A 304 4.19 -13.45 6.26
C PHE A 304 5.03 -12.49 7.14
N ALA A 305 6.27 -12.21 6.75
CA ALA A 305 7.16 -11.27 7.44
C ALA A 305 6.60 -9.83 7.44
N PHE A 306 6.10 -9.38 6.29
CA PHE A 306 5.42 -8.10 6.12
C PHE A 306 4.25 -7.93 7.11
N ALA A 307 3.37 -8.95 7.19
CA ALA A 307 2.21 -8.91 8.06
C ALA A 307 2.58 -8.95 9.56
N MET A 308 3.76 -9.43 9.91
CA MET A 308 4.31 -9.30 11.27
C MET A 308 4.89 -7.91 11.51
N ALA A 309 5.72 -7.39 10.59
CA ALA A 309 6.50 -6.18 10.80
C ALA A 309 5.66 -4.89 10.75
N ILE A 310 4.80 -4.76 9.73
CA ILE A 310 4.11 -3.50 9.44
C ILE A 310 3.22 -3.01 10.59
N PRO A 311 2.37 -3.84 11.21
CA PRO A 311 1.55 -3.38 12.34
C PRO A 311 2.37 -2.92 13.54
N LEU A 312 3.53 -3.55 13.79
CA LEU A 312 4.44 -3.19 14.88
C LEU A 312 5.03 -1.79 14.65
N VAL A 313 5.55 -1.56 13.45
CA VAL A 313 6.19 -0.29 13.11
C VAL A 313 5.16 0.84 13.06
N LEU A 314 4.04 0.66 12.35
CA LEU A 314 2.98 1.67 12.23
C LEU A 314 2.35 2.01 13.58
N GLY A 315 2.15 1.01 14.44
CA GLY A 315 1.56 1.19 15.77
C GLY A 315 2.43 1.99 16.73
N SER A 316 3.76 2.02 16.51
CA SER A 316 4.72 2.67 17.40
C SER A 316 5.37 3.93 16.82
N ALA A 317 5.25 4.18 15.50
CA ALA A 317 5.96 5.26 14.81
C ALA A 317 5.58 6.67 15.30
N LEU A 318 4.29 6.90 15.59
CA LEU A 318 3.73 8.24 15.89
C LEU A 318 3.15 8.35 17.31
N VAL A 319 3.66 7.59 18.27
CA VAL A 319 3.17 7.61 19.66
C VAL A 319 3.36 9.01 20.28
N ASP A 320 4.46 9.68 19.98
CA ASP A 320 4.83 10.98 20.53
C ASP A 320 4.16 12.17 19.78
N TYR A 321 3.27 11.89 18.82
CA TYR A 321 2.55 12.87 17.98
C TYR A 321 1.04 12.85 18.24
N ALA A 322 0.63 12.60 19.49
CA ALA A 322 -0.78 12.53 19.88
C ALA A 322 -1.52 13.86 19.66
N ASP A 323 -0.81 14.98 19.75
CA ASP A 323 -1.28 16.36 19.57
C ASP A 323 -1.62 16.68 18.08
N CYS A 324 -0.99 15.99 17.13
CA CYS A 324 -1.14 16.27 15.70
C CYS A 324 -1.21 15.00 14.83
N ARG A 325 -1.78 13.90 15.34
CA ARG A 325 -1.79 12.55 14.72
C ARG A 325 -2.24 12.54 13.25
N GLY A 326 -3.24 13.33 12.89
CA GLY A 326 -3.76 13.37 11.52
C GLY A 326 -2.71 13.91 10.53
N THR A 327 -2.16 15.08 10.83
CA THR A 327 -1.13 15.73 10.01
C THR A 327 0.17 14.93 10.01
N ALA A 328 0.59 14.42 11.19
CA ALA A 328 1.79 13.59 11.30
C ALA A 328 1.64 12.27 10.53
N GLY A 329 0.46 11.64 10.58
CA GLY A 329 0.15 10.43 9.81
C GLY A 329 0.19 10.64 8.30
N ALA A 330 -0.35 11.76 7.80
CA ALA A 330 -0.31 12.11 6.38
C ALA A 330 1.13 12.35 5.90
N LEU A 331 1.92 13.11 6.65
CA LEU A 331 3.33 13.36 6.34
C LEU A 331 4.19 12.10 6.45
N PHE A 332 3.95 11.27 7.44
CA PHE A 332 4.60 9.97 7.57
C PHE A 332 4.28 9.06 6.36
N GLY A 333 3.00 9.06 5.94
CA GLY A 333 2.57 8.39 4.72
C GLY A 333 3.31 8.92 3.48
N LEU A 334 3.40 10.23 3.32
CA LEU A 334 4.16 10.87 2.25
C LEU A 334 5.61 10.35 2.21
N PHE A 335 6.29 10.28 3.37
CA PHE A 335 7.68 9.82 3.43
C PHE A 335 7.85 8.39 2.93
N TYR A 336 7.09 7.44 3.46
CA TYR A 336 7.29 6.05 3.04
C TYR A 336 6.76 5.78 1.61
N TYR A 337 5.70 6.43 1.15
CA TYR A 337 5.23 6.25 -0.24
C TYR A 337 6.21 6.82 -1.27
N LEU A 338 6.87 7.95 -0.99
CA LEU A 338 7.94 8.45 -1.85
C LEU A 338 9.13 7.48 -1.91
N GLN A 339 9.52 6.91 -0.77
CA GLN A 339 10.58 5.90 -0.70
C GLN A 339 10.19 4.62 -1.45
N ILE A 340 8.93 4.16 -1.33
CA ILE A 340 8.41 3.02 -2.09
C ILE A 340 8.50 3.30 -3.59
N GLY A 341 8.01 4.45 -4.04
CA GLY A 341 8.07 4.83 -5.45
C GLY A 341 9.51 4.84 -5.98
N ALA A 342 10.45 5.45 -5.24
CA ALA A 342 11.86 5.47 -5.61
C ALA A 342 12.48 4.05 -5.66
N GLY A 343 12.19 3.22 -4.68
CA GLY A 343 12.68 1.82 -4.65
C GLY A 343 12.10 0.98 -5.79
N LEU A 344 10.84 1.15 -6.12
CA LEU A 344 10.21 0.46 -7.24
C LEU A 344 10.70 0.95 -8.61
N LEU A 345 11.08 2.24 -8.74
CA LEU A 345 11.77 2.74 -9.94
C LEU A 345 13.09 1.99 -10.17
N LEU A 346 13.87 1.81 -9.10
CA LEU A 346 15.12 1.05 -9.16
C LEU A 346 14.87 -0.44 -9.46
N ALA A 347 13.92 -1.06 -8.77
CA ALA A 347 13.54 -2.46 -8.99
C ALA A 347 13.07 -2.71 -10.44
N GLY A 348 12.23 -1.80 -10.96
CA GLY A 348 11.73 -1.85 -12.34
C GLY A 348 12.84 -1.64 -13.37
N ALA A 349 13.81 -0.78 -13.11
CA ALA A 349 14.97 -0.58 -13.98
C ALA A 349 15.92 -1.79 -14.00
N CYS A 350 16.16 -2.41 -12.84
CA CYS A 350 17.07 -3.56 -12.70
C CYS A 350 16.43 -4.87 -13.18
N GLN A 351 15.10 -5.01 -13.16
CA GLN A 351 14.36 -6.24 -13.49
C GLN A 351 14.86 -7.52 -12.76
N ALA A 352 15.50 -7.35 -11.59
CA ALA A 352 16.14 -8.39 -10.81
C ALA A 352 15.42 -8.58 -9.46
N MET A 353 14.38 -9.42 -9.43
CA MET A 353 13.53 -9.58 -8.24
C MET A 353 14.32 -10.08 -7.03
N GLY A 354 15.09 -11.16 -7.17
CA GLY A 354 15.88 -11.73 -6.06
C GLY A 354 16.88 -10.73 -5.48
N GLY A 355 17.60 -9.99 -6.35
CA GLY A 355 18.53 -8.94 -5.93
C GLY A 355 17.83 -7.79 -5.20
N THR A 356 16.68 -7.33 -5.72
CA THR A 356 15.89 -6.28 -5.08
C THR A 356 15.44 -6.69 -3.68
N LEU A 357 14.88 -7.89 -3.52
CA LEU A 357 14.42 -8.37 -2.23
C LEU A 357 15.57 -8.58 -1.25
N PHE A 358 16.73 -9.07 -1.72
CA PHE A 358 17.89 -9.22 -0.87
C PHE A 358 18.40 -7.89 -0.32
N VAL A 359 18.50 -6.86 -1.16
CA VAL A 359 18.88 -5.50 -0.73
C VAL A 359 17.86 -4.94 0.26
N CYS A 360 16.57 -5.12 0.00
CA CYS A 360 15.49 -4.69 0.92
C CYS A 360 15.59 -5.43 2.27
N ALA A 361 15.78 -6.73 2.28
CA ALA A 361 15.87 -7.51 3.50
C ALA A 361 17.10 -7.14 4.35
N MET A 362 18.25 -6.91 3.73
CA MET A 362 19.46 -6.40 4.39
C MET A 362 19.23 -5.00 4.97
N ALA A 363 18.58 -4.12 4.21
CA ALA A 363 18.21 -2.79 4.68
C ALA A 363 17.23 -2.86 5.86
N ALA A 364 16.20 -3.72 5.77
CA ALA A 364 15.23 -3.93 6.85
C ALA A 364 15.92 -4.40 8.14
N TRP A 365 16.86 -5.33 8.03
CA TRP A 365 17.66 -5.80 9.18
C TRP A 365 18.48 -4.67 9.83
N ALA A 366 19.20 -3.89 9.02
CA ALA A 366 20.02 -2.78 9.52
C ALA A 366 19.15 -1.67 10.15
N LEU A 367 18.02 -1.33 9.51
CA LEU A 367 17.08 -0.34 10.03
C LEU A 367 16.41 -0.80 11.33
N ALA A 368 16.08 -2.08 11.47
CA ALA A 368 15.48 -2.63 12.69
C ALA A 368 16.43 -2.51 13.89
N ILE A 369 17.72 -2.79 13.70
CA ILE A 369 18.73 -2.58 14.74
C ILE A 369 18.78 -1.11 15.18
N GLY A 370 18.75 -0.18 14.22
CA GLY A 370 18.75 1.26 14.50
C GLY A 370 17.47 1.75 15.19
N TYR A 371 16.33 1.16 14.85
CA TYR A 371 15.02 1.51 15.38
C TYR A 371 14.82 1.06 16.83
N GLU A 372 15.43 -0.06 17.22
CA GLU A 372 15.34 -0.62 18.57
C GLU A 372 16.26 0.08 19.60
N GLN A 373 17.29 0.80 19.16
CA GLN A 373 18.19 1.50 20.08
C GLN A 373 17.44 2.68 20.72
N PRO A 374 17.16 2.69 22.04
CA PRO A 374 16.65 3.87 22.72
C PRO A 374 17.67 4.98 22.53
N GLY A 375 17.19 6.15 22.07
CA GLY A 375 18.07 7.30 21.88
C GLY A 375 18.87 7.57 23.13
N ARG A 376 20.20 7.45 23.09
CA ARG A 376 21.14 7.76 24.17
C ARG A 376 21.06 9.23 24.63
N ALA A 377 20.19 10.04 24.07
CA ALA A 377 20.06 11.47 24.35
C ALA A 377 19.28 11.82 25.63
N LEU A 378 18.62 10.86 26.30
CA LEU A 378 17.87 11.14 27.54
C LEU A 378 18.62 10.84 28.82
N LEU A 379 19.86 10.39 28.74
CA LEU A 379 20.70 10.15 29.96
C LEU A 379 21.58 11.34 30.35
N HIS A 380 21.60 12.43 29.60
CA HIS A 380 22.39 13.64 29.93
C HIS A 380 21.59 14.84 30.44
N SER A 381 20.27 14.72 30.68
CA SER A 381 19.44 15.80 31.24
C SER A 381 18.92 15.51 32.64
N ARG A 382 19.49 14.53 33.36
CA ARG A 382 19.29 14.31 34.79
C ARG A 382 20.64 14.10 35.45
N GLY A 383 21.42 15.14 35.45
CA GLY A 383 22.64 15.33 36.27
C GLY A 383 22.68 16.74 36.74
#